data_f8579a0936a58cb3bdcdd5db071d67e8
#
_entry.id   f8579a0936a58cb3bdcdd5db071d67e8
#
_cell.length_a   1.000
_cell.length_b   1.000
_cell.length_c   1.000
_cell.angle_alpha   90.00
_cell.angle_beta   90.00
_cell.angle_gamma   90.00
#
_symmetry.space_group_name_H-M   'P 1'
#
loop_
_entity.id
_entity.type
_entity.pdbx_description
1 polymer ?
#
loop_
_entity_poly.entity_id
_entity_poly.type
_entity_poly.pdbx_seq_one_letter_code
_entity_poly.pdbx_strand_id
1 'polypeptide(L)'
;MADELGSGDRDTPSASEPLLSGRRAWLRVRWPSAARSFALKTSVWSELGGAVGDLGTFIPIVLALSLSCGLDLGTALVFTALYNALTGLLFGLPMPVQPMKSIAAVAIASSPPLPLPAIAAAGLSVAAALFLLGASGLMASPSPSPPSPTSASSNPSPPLQFLSSSSSSSSSSDPRPWLGLDGIVLALSALLFLLLTTGAGADDDDDSRSGDSRGRGRGRGRRACALIPSALIVFLLGLALCFVRDPSVLAQIKLGPSPLRVVRITWDDFKLGFFRAAIPQLPLSILNSVIAVCKLSADLFPDRPEGPVSAAAVSVSVGAMNLVGCWFGAVPVCHGAGGLAGQYRFGGRSGAAVLFLAAGKLLLGLLFGASFVRILREFPVGILGVLLLFSGIELAMAARDVSGKEEAFVMLACAAMSMASSGGAAMGFICGLAVFVVLRVREVDWLALVANFRIPGFGGRNGRRAPAPMAAAPKAEEASTDA
;
A
#
# COMPACT_ATOMS: atom_id res chain seq x y z
N MET A 1 -31.70 29.62 50.04
CA MET A 1 -32.71 28.91 49.30
C MET A 1 -31.94 28.27 48.16
N ALA A 2 -31.42 27.14 48.44
CA ALA A 2 -31.87 25.75 48.14
C ALA A 2 -31.61 25.46 46.65
N ASP A 3 -30.51 24.78 46.42
CA ASP A 3 -30.40 23.35 46.07
C ASP A 3 -31.00 22.98 44.72
N GLU A 4 -30.14 22.57 43.81
CA GLU A 4 -30.31 21.30 43.08
C GLU A 4 -29.01 20.84 42.47
N LEU A 5 -28.40 19.88 43.10
CA LEU A 5 -27.33 19.01 42.63
C LEU A 5 -27.94 17.95 41.69
N GLY A 6 -27.69 18.06 40.38
CA GLY A 6 -28.00 17.04 39.42
C GLY A 6 -26.80 16.10 39.22
N SER A 7 -26.86 14.90 39.76
CA SER A 7 -25.89 13.80 39.63
C SER A 7 -25.81 13.35 38.16
N GLY A 8 -24.67 13.58 37.49
CA GLY A 8 -24.34 12.98 36.21
C GLY A 8 -23.95 11.51 36.40
N ASP A 9 -24.83 10.65 35.97
CA ASP A 9 -24.62 9.21 35.88
C ASP A 9 -23.56 8.95 34.79
N ARG A 10 -22.43 8.39 35.20
CA ARG A 10 -21.41 7.91 34.29
C ARG A 10 -21.76 6.49 33.90
N ASP A 11 -22.42 6.34 32.77
CA ASP A 11 -22.62 5.04 32.13
C ASP A 11 -21.26 4.44 31.79
N THR A 12 -20.81 3.51 32.59
CA THR A 12 -19.74 2.57 32.29
C THR A 12 -20.27 1.58 31.26
N PRO A 13 -19.60 1.38 30.10
CA PRO A 13 -20.06 0.37 29.18
C PRO A 13 -19.89 -1.02 29.72
N SER A 14 -20.99 -1.73 29.85
CA SER A 14 -21.09 -3.14 30.25
C SER A 14 -20.32 -4.03 29.29
N ALA A 15 -19.41 -4.83 29.82
CA ALA A 15 -18.54 -5.78 29.10
C ALA A 15 -19.30 -7.06 28.68
N SER A 16 -20.38 -6.93 27.93
CA SER A 16 -21.06 -8.10 27.31
C SER A 16 -21.80 -7.72 26.04
N GLU A 17 -21.07 -7.28 25.01
CA GLU A 17 -21.61 -7.31 23.65
C GLU A 17 -21.26 -8.64 22.98
N PRO A 18 -22.25 -9.38 22.44
CA PRO A 18 -22.01 -10.68 21.85
C PRO A 18 -21.23 -10.57 20.55
N LEU A 19 -20.28 -11.48 20.34
CA LEU A 19 -19.43 -11.68 19.15
C LEU A 19 -20.18 -11.73 17.78
N LEU A 20 -21.50 -11.63 17.79
CA LEU A 20 -22.36 -11.62 16.61
C LEU A 20 -22.68 -10.22 16.05
N SER A 21 -22.27 -9.14 16.72
CA SER A 21 -22.50 -7.77 16.21
C SER A 21 -21.59 -7.40 15.04
N GLY A 22 -20.49 -8.11 14.82
CA GLY A 22 -19.54 -7.92 13.72
C GLY A 22 -20.09 -8.23 12.32
N ARG A 23 -21.16 -9.01 12.20
CA ARG A 23 -21.70 -9.48 10.91
C ARG A 23 -22.27 -8.38 9.99
N ARG A 24 -22.45 -7.15 10.47
CA ARG A 24 -22.95 -6.04 9.65
C ARG A 24 -22.05 -4.79 9.69
N ALA A 25 -20.82 -4.90 10.15
CA ALA A 25 -19.92 -3.75 10.25
C ALA A 25 -19.64 -3.10 8.86
N TRP A 26 -19.57 -3.89 7.80
CA TRP A 26 -19.41 -3.39 6.44
C TRP A 26 -20.66 -2.66 5.90
N LEU A 27 -21.87 -2.96 6.43
CA LEU A 27 -23.12 -2.25 6.09
C LEU A 27 -23.21 -0.87 6.74
N ARG A 28 -22.38 -0.57 7.74
CA ARG A 28 -22.32 0.74 8.41
C ARG A 28 -21.27 1.68 7.82
N VAL A 29 -20.59 1.27 6.73
CA VAL A 29 -19.61 2.13 6.06
C VAL A 29 -20.33 3.37 5.50
N ARG A 30 -19.93 4.54 5.99
CA ARG A 30 -20.40 5.81 5.46
C ARG A 30 -19.63 6.11 4.18
N TRP A 31 -20.29 5.94 3.06
CA TRP A 31 -19.74 6.28 1.76
C TRP A 31 -19.85 7.80 1.51
N PRO A 32 -18.80 8.43 0.97
CA PRO A 32 -18.93 9.82 0.52
C PRO A 32 -19.99 9.91 -0.56
N SER A 33 -20.71 11.04 -0.61
CA SER A 33 -21.57 11.29 -1.76
C SER A 33 -20.70 11.45 -3.02
N ALA A 34 -21.19 11.00 -4.18
CA ALA A 34 -20.45 11.14 -5.44
C ALA A 34 -19.99 12.59 -5.67
N ALA A 35 -20.84 13.58 -5.35
CA ALA A 35 -20.46 14.98 -5.44
C ALA A 35 -19.24 15.35 -4.59
N ARG A 36 -19.07 14.77 -3.39
CA ARG A 36 -17.89 14.99 -2.55
C ARG A 36 -16.64 14.26 -3.09
N SER A 37 -16.81 13.11 -3.69
CA SER A 37 -15.70 12.37 -4.30
C SER A 37 -15.14 13.09 -5.52
N PHE A 38 -15.97 13.82 -6.25
CA PHE A 38 -15.56 14.70 -7.35
C PHE A 38 -15.06 16.08 -6.89
N ALA A 39 -15.31 16.47 -5.63
CA ALA A 39 -14.89 17.77 -5.13
C ALA A 39 -13.35 17.84 -5.07
N LEU A 40 -12.81 18.79 -5.80
CA LEU A 40 -11.39 19.12 -5.76
C LEU A 40 -11.06 19.73 -4.40
N LYS A 41 -10.12 19.13 -3.67
CA LYS A 41 -9.59 19.70 -2.43
C LYS A 41 -8.43 20.64 -2.70
N THR A 42 -7.80 20.50 -3.86
CA THR A 42 -6.68 21.33 -4.33
C THR A 42 -6.94 21.81 -5.75
N SER A 43 -5.96 22.41 -6.40
CA SER A 43 -6.06 22.82 -7.80
C SER A 43 -6.16 21.61 -8.73
N VAL A 44 -6.82 21.76 -9.89
CA VAL A 44 -6.91 20.71 -10.93
C VAL A 44 -5.51 20.19 -11.31
N TRP A 45 -4.54 21.09 -11.42
CA TRP A 45 -3.15 20.75 -11.77
C TRP A 45 -2.44 19.92 -10.70
N SER A 46 -2.72 20.19 -9.42
CA SER A 46 -2.20 19.41 -8.31
C SER A 46 -2.81 18.01 -8.28
N GLU A 47 -4.13 17.89 -8.40
CA GLU A 47 -4.79 16.57 -8.46
C GLU A 47 -4.35 15.77 -9.69
N LEU A 48 -4.13 16.43 -10.83
CA LEU A 48 -3.62 15.78 -12.04
C LEU A 48 -2.15 15.35 -11.88
N GLY A 49 -1.33 16.17 -11.21
CA GLY A 49 0.04 15.79 -10.81
C GLY A 49 0.03 14.56 -9.90
N GLY A 50 -0.88 14.54 -8.91
CA GLY A 50 -1.11 13.40 -8.03
C GLY A 50 -1.50 12.14 -8.80
N ALA A 51 -2.39 12.25 -9.79
CA ALA A 51 -2.83 11.12 -10.60
C ALA A 51 -1.66 10.34 -11.24
N VAL A 52 -0.61 11.06 -11.66
CA VAL A 52 0.58 10.46 -12.28
C VAL A 52 1.45 9.68 -11.28
N GLY A 53 1.35 9.97 -9.98
CA GLY A 53 2.16 9.33 -8.94
C GLY A 53 2.03 7.80 -8.89
N ASP A 54 0.92 7.23 -9.37
CA ASP A 54 0.72 5.79 -9.48
C ASP A 54 1.47 5.14 -10.66
N LEU A 55 1.72 5.90 -11.75
CA LEU A 55 2.22 5.36 -13.00
C LEU A 55 3.63 4.77 -12.88
N GLY A 56 4.45 5.29 -11.98
CA GLY A 56 5.77 4.76 -11.68
C GLY A 56 5.77 3.29 -11.23
N THR A 57 4.70 2.85 -10.57
CA THR A 57 4.52 1.44 -10.17
C THR A 57 3.74 0.64 -11.21
N PHE A 58 2.70 1.24 -11.78
CA PHE A 58 1.78 0.56 -12.69
C PHE A 58 2.44 0.15 -14.00
N ILE A 59 3.09 1.11 -14.68
CA ILE A 59 3.61 0.91 -16.04
C ILE A 59 4.64 -0.22 -16.11
N PRO A 60 5.70 -0.25 -15.28
CA PRO A 60 6.71 -1.30 -15.38
C PRO A 60 6.15 -2.70 -15.20
N ILE A 61 5.25 -2.87 -14.23
CA ILE A 61 4.69 -4.18 -13.91
C ILE A 61 3.80 -4.69 -15.05
N VAL A 62 2.90 -3.82 -15.54
CA VAL A 62 1.97 -4.24 -16.60
C VAL A 62 2.70 -4.44 -17.94
N LEU A 63 3.73 -3.62 -18.22
CA LEU A 63 4.58 -3.79 -19.40
C LEU A 63 5.33 -5.13 -19.34
N ALA A 64 5.96 -5.46 -18.21
CA ALA A 64 6.68 -6.71 -18.02
C ALA A 64 5.74 -7.93 -18.16
N LEU A 65 4.53 -7.89 -17.56
CA LEU A 65 3.52 -8.94 -17.72
C LEU A 65 3.05 -9.06 -19.18
N SER A 66 2.88 -7.95 -19.89
CA SER A 66 2.48 -7.98 -21.29
C SER A 66 3.53 -8.61 -22.18
N LEU A 67 4.82 -8.32 -21.91
CA LEU A 67 5.94 -8.83 -22.70
C LEU A 67 6.27 -10.29 -22.39
N SER A 68 6.23 -10.69 -21.12
CA SER A 68 6.66 -12.01 -20.66
C SER A 68 5.53 -13.03 -20.61
N CYS A 69 4.32 -12.62 -20.23
CA CYS A 69 3.20 -13.51 -19.96
C CYS A 69 2.03 -13.35 -20.94
N GLY A 70 2.15 -12.46 -21.95
CA GLY A 70 1.10 -12.23 -22.93
C GLY A 70 -0.15 -11.53 -22.40
N LEU A 71 -0.03 -10.75 -21.32
CA LEU A 71 -1.14 -9.95 -20.79
C LEU A 71 -1.57 -8.90 -21.82
N ASP A 72 -2.86 -8.79 -22.10
CA ASP A 72 -3.39 -7.73 -22.95
C ASP A 72 -3.43 -6.40 -22.19
N LEU A 73 -2.59 -5.47 -22.61
CA LEU A 73 -2.48 -4.16 -22.00
C LEU A 73 -3.78 -3.35 -22.12
N GLY A 74 -4.49 -3.43 -23.24
CA GLY A 74 -5.74 -2.72 -23.43
C GLY A 74 -6.81 -3.15 -22.44
N THR A 75 -7.00 -4.46 -22.28
CA THR A 75 -7.89 -5.04 -21.27
C THR A 75 -7.46 -4.61 -19.85
N ALA A 76 -6.16 -4.68 -19.54
CA ALA A 76 -5.65 -4.26 -18.24
C ALA A 76 -5.93 -2.77 -17.96
N LEU A 77 -5.76 -1.89 -18.94
CA LEU A 77 -6.04 -0.46 -18.81
C LEU A 77 -7.53 -0.19 -18.59
N VAL A 78 -8.41 -0.82 -19.37
CA VAL A 78 -9.88 -0.61 -19.25
C VAL A 78 -10.38 -1.07 -17.90
N PHE A 79 -10.02 -2.27 -17.43
CA PHE A 79 -10.46 -2.76 -16.13
C PHE A 79 -9.87 -1.95 -14.97
N THR A 80 -8.59 -1.61 -15.02
CA THR A 80 -7.99 -0.77 -13.97
C THR A 80 -8.54 0.65 -13.98
N ALA A 81 -8.92 1.19 -15.14
CA ALA A 81 -9.63 2.46 -15.23
C ALA A 81 -10.99 2.40 -14.51
N LEU A 82 -11.80 1.38 -14.81
CA LEU A 82 -13.09 1.17 -14.16
C LEU A 82 -12.93 1.03 -12.64
N TYR A 83 -11.94 0.25 -12.20
CA TYR A 83 -11.69 0.04 -10.77
C TYR A 83 -11.19 1.30 -10.09
N ASN A 84 -10.34 2.10 -10.72
CA ASN A 84 -9.93 3.40 -10.21
C ASN A 84 -11.12 4.35 -10.08
N ALA A 85 -12.01 4.39 -11.10
CA ALA A 85 -13.21 5.22 -11.03
C ALA A 85 -14.10 4.80 -9.85
N LEU A 86 -14.36 3.51 -9.70
CA LEU A 86 -15.16 2.97 -8.58
C LEU A 86 -14.49 3.29 -7.23
N THR A 87 -13.17 3.12 -7.11
CA THR A 87 -12.43 3.39 -5.88
C THR A 87 -12.48 4.89 -5.52
N GLY A 88 -12.25 5.77 -6.49
CA GLY A 88 -12.35 7.20 -6.30
C GLY A 88 -13.73 7.63 -5.81
N LEU A 89 -14.80 7.04 -6.39
CA LEU A 89 -16.18 7.31 -5.98
C LEU A 89 -16.50 6.75 -4.60
N LEU A 90 -16.09 5.51 -4.32
CA LEU A 90 -16.42 4.81 -3.07
C LEU A 90 -15.68 5.39 -1.87
N PHE A 91 -14.38 5.65 -2.01
CA PHE A 91 -13.57 6.08 -0.86
C PHE A 91 -13.33 7.59 -0.82
N GLY A 92 -13.43 8.31 -1.94
CA GLY A 92 -13.20 9.76 -2.00
C GLY A 92 -11.76 10.19 -1.67
N LEU A 93 -10.80 9.26 -1.81
CA LEU A 93 -9.38 9.43 -1.49
C LEU A 93 -8.53 9.13 -2.74
N PRO A 94 -7.31 9.67 -2.82
CA PRO A 94 -6.36 9.36 -3.89
C PRO A 94 -5.73 7.97 -3.67
N MET A 95 -6.55 6.92 -3.71
CA MET A 95 -6.18 5.53 -3.45
C MET A 95 -6.29 4.71 -4.73
N PRO A 96 -5.23 4.65 -5.55
CA PRO A 96 -5.27 4.00 -6.84
C PRO A 96 -5.27 2.47 -6.74
N VAL A 97 -5.72 1.84 -7.81
CA VAL A 97 -5.69 0.39 -8.00
C VAL A 97 -4.44 0.01 -8.77
N GLN A 98 -3.64 -0.88 -8.19
CA GLN A 98 -2.33 -1.33 -8.70
C GLN A 98 -2.30 -2.84 -8.95
N PRO A 99 -1.44 -3.33 -9.87
CA PRO A 99 -1.21 -4.77 -10.03
C PRO A 99 -0.70 -5.42 -8.76
N MET A 100 -1.10 -6.66 -8.49
CA MET A 100 -0.61 -7.48 -7.39
C MET A 100 0.85 -7.84 -7.62
N LYS A 101 1.75 -7.25 -6.82
CA LYS A 101 3.20 -7.26 -7.05
C LYS A 101 3.81 -8.65 -6.96
N SER A 102 3.40 -9.47 -5.97
CA SER A 102 3.96 -10.82 -5.80
C SER A 102 3.51 -11.76 -6.93
N ILE A 103 2.23 -11.69 -7.36
CA ILE A 103 1.76 -12.45 -8.51
C ILE A 103 2.56 -12.07 -9.76
N ALA A 104 2.73 -10.78 -10.01
CA ALA A 104 3.50 -10.29 -11.15
C ALA A 104 4.97 -10.73 -11.10
N ALA A 105 5.62 -10.59 -9.95
CA ALA A 105 7.00 -11.00 -9.77
C ALA A 105 7.20 -12.49 -10.02
N VAL A 106 6.35 -13.34 -9.44
CA VAL A 106 6.41 -14.80 -9.66
C VAL A 106 6.10 -15.17 -11.10
N ALA A 107 5.12 -14.52 -11.73
CA ALA A 107 4.74 -14.79 -13.11
C ALA A 107 5.90 -14.53 -14.09
N ILE A 108 6.62 -13.42 -13.88
CA ILE A 108 7.73 -13.00 -14.74
C ILE A 108 9.00 -13.81 -14.46
N ALA A 109 9.30 -14.09 -13.17
CA ALA A 109 10.52 -14.77 -12.76
C ALA A 109 10.48 -16.29 -12.95
N SER A 110 9.30 -16.87 -13.20
CA SER A 110 9.17 -18.30 -13.46
C SER A 110 9.80 -18.69 -14.81
N SER A 111 10.41 -19.87 -14.86
CA SER A 111 10.94 -20.42 -16.10
C SER A 111 10.27 -21.77 -16.41
N PRO A 112 9.38 -21.84 -17.41
CA PRO A 112 8.88 -20.74 -18.24
C PRO A 112 7.97 -19.77 -17.47
N PRO A 113 7.74 -18.53 -17.97
CA PRO A 113 6.81 -17.56 -17.38
C PRO A 113 5.41 -18.16 -17.19
N LEU A 114 4.70 -17.71 -16.15
CA LEU A 114 3.35 -18.24 -15.89
C LEU A 114 2.39 -17.86 -17.02
N PRO A 115 1.57 -18.80 -17.49
CA PRO A 115 0.54 -18.50 -18.49
C PRO A 115 -0.57 -17.62 -17.88
N LEU A 116 -1.22 -16.80 -18.73
CA LEU A 116 -2.30 -15.90 -18.31
C LEU A 116 -3.41 -16.60 -17.51
N PRO A 117 -3.89 -17.84 -17.86
CA PRO A 117 -4.87 -18.54 -17.04
C PRO A 117 -4.41 -18.82 -15.61
N ALA A 118 -3.14 -19.14 -15.39
CA ALA A 118 -2.59 -19.36 -14.04
C ALA A 118 -2.51 -18.05 -13.25
N ILE A 119 -2.16 -16.92 -13.90
CA ILE A 119 -2.17 -15.58 -13.30
C ILE A 119 -3.60 -15.21 -12.89
N ALA A 120 -4.57 -15.43 -13.75
CA ALA A 120 -5.99 -15.19 -13.48
C ALA A 120 -6.50 -16.06 -12.31
N ALA A 121 -6.14 -17.34 -12.28
CA ALA A 121 -6.46 -18.25 -11.19
C ALA A 121 -5.87 -17.81 -9.85
N ALA A 122 -4.63 -17.33 -9.85
CA ALA A 122 -4.00 -16.77 -8.66
C ALA A 122 -4.77 -15.52 -8.17
N GLY A 123 -5.12 -14.61 -9.08
CA GLY A 123 -5.93 -13.43 -8.77
C GLY A 123 -7.29 -13.78 -8.17
N LEU A 124 -8.00 -14.74 -8.76
CA LEU A 124 -9.30 -15.24 -8.27
C LEU A 124 -9.18 -15.86 -6.87
N SER A 125 -8.12 -16.63 -6.61
CA SER A 125 -7.88 -17.27 -5.31
C SER A 125 -7.67 -16.23 -4.20
N VAL A 126 -6.81 -15.23 -4.45
CA VAL A 126 -6.58 -14.12 -3.51
C VAL A 126 -7.85 -13.29 -3.34
N ALA A 127 -8.58 -13.04 -4.44
CA ALA A 127 -9.84 -12.31 -4.42
C ALA A 127 -10.90 -12.99 -3.55
N ALA A 128 -11.09 -14.31 -3.70
CA ALA A 128 -12.03 -15.08 -2.90
C ALA A 128 -11.67 -15.02 -1.42
N ALA A 129 -10.38 -15.20 -1.08
CA ALA A 129 -9.91 -15.11 0.30
C ALA A 129 -10.16 -13.71 0.91
N LEU A 130 -9.79 -12.63 0.21
CA LEU A 130 -10.00 -11.27 0.69
C LEU A 130 -11.48 -10.91 0.79
N PHE A 131 -12.29 -11.34 -0.19
CA PHE A 131 -13.73 -11.12 -0.15
C PHE A 131 -14.38 -11.80 1.06
N LEU A 132 -14.03 -13.07 1.32
CA LEU A 132 -14.55 -13.81 2.47
C LEU A 132 -14.07 -13.20 3.79
N LEU A 133 -12.80 -12.82 3.91
CA LEU A 133 -12.25 -12.16 5.11
C LEU A 133 -12.95 -10.82 5.38
N GLY A 134 -13.17 -10.01 4.34
CA GLY A 134 -13.89 -8.75 4.47
C GLY A 134 -15.37 -8.93 4.79
N ALA A 135 -16.06 -9.83 4.09
CA ALA A 135 -17.48 -10.09 4.27
C ALA A 135 -17.81 -10.76 5.61
N SER A 136 -16.91 -11.62 6.13
CA SER A 136 -17.06 -12.24 7.45
C SER A 136 -16.86 -11.27 8.62
N GLY A 137 -16.31 -10.07 8.36
CA GLY A 137 -15.98 -9.09 9.40
C GLY A 137 -14.69 -9.39 10.17
N LEU A 138 -13.97 -10.47 9.82
CA LEU A 138 -12.68 -10.81 10.45
C LEU A 138 -11.61 -9.71 10.25
N MET A 139 -11.78 -8.87 9.21
CA MET A 139 -10.94 -7.70 8.96
C MET A 139 -11.42 -6.43 9.69
N ALA A 140 -12.51 -6.49 10.44
CA ALA A 140 -12.95 -5.39 11.27
C ALA A 140 -12.03 -5.32 12.49
N SER A 141 -11.03 -4.44 12.46
CA SER A 141 -10.14 -4.20 13.60
C SER A 141 -10.93 -3.52 14.71
N PRO A 142 -10.89 -4.04 15.95
CA PRO A 142 -11.27 -3.26 17.11
C PRO A 142 -10.14 -2.28 17.39
N SER A 143 -10.40 -0.99 17.27
CA SER A 143 -9.52 0.12 17.70
C SER A 143 -8.18 0.26 16.96
N PRO A 144 -7.63 1.46 16.80
CA PRO A 144 -6.30 1.68 16.21
C PRO A 144 -5.25 1.18 17.20
N SER A 145 -5.00 -0.12 17.20
CA SER A 145 -3.76 -0.65 17.74
C SER A 145 -2.62 -0.15 16.82
N PRO A 146 -1.46 0.20 17.38
CA PRO A 146 -0.30 0.62 16.59
C PRO A 146 -0.02 -0.41 15.51
N PRO A 147 0.46 0.03 14.30
CA PRO A 147 0.75 -0.88 13.21
C PRO A 147 1.68 -1.97 13.71
N SER A 148 1.31 -3.22 13.48
CA SER A 148 2.25 -4.29 13.77
C SER A 148 3.51 -4.03 12.94
N PRO A 149 4.72 -4.15 13.50
CA PRO A 149 5.98 -3.88 12.80
C PRO A 149 6.10 -4.67 11.50
N THR A 150 5.42 -5.81 11.41
CA THR A 150 5.28 -6.62 10.20
C THR A 150 4.59 -5.91 9.03
N SER A 151 3.65 -5.00 9.27
CA SER A 151 2.96 -4.31 8.16
C SER A 151 3.82 -3.21 7.51
N ALA A 152 4.65 -2.53 8.29
CA ALA A 152 5.59 -1.53 7.78
C ALA A 152 6.78 -2.18 7.05
N SER A 153 7.22 -3.36 7.50
CA SER A 153 8.38 -4.06 6.94
C SER A 153 8.06 -4.99 5.77
N SER A 154 6.79 -5.38 5.58
CA SER A 154 6.39 -6.20 4.42
C SER A 154 6.52 -5.48 3.07
N ASN A 155 6.87 -4.20 3.08
CA ASN A 155 7.22 -3.43 1.89
C ASN A 155 8.70 -2.99 1.94
N PRO A 156 9.65 -3.91 1.80
CA PRO A 156 11.04 -3.51 1.64
C PRO A 156 11.16 -2.81 0.31
N SER A 157 11.42 -1.52 0.40
CA SER A 157 11.83 -0.64 -0.70
C SER A 157 11.59 -1.21 -2.10
N PRO A 158 10.33 -1.20 -2.62
CA PRO A 158 10.07 -1.54 -4.01
C PRO A 158 11.02 -0.87 -5.01
N PRO A 159 11.55 0.35 -4.75
CA PRO A 159 12.50 0.99 -5.63
C PRO A 159 13.80 0.23 -5.80
N LEU A 160 14.37 -0.32 -4.73
CA LEU A 160 15.65 -1.04 -4.80
C LEU A 160 15.51 -2.41 -5.47
N GLN A 161 14.44 -3.14 -5.17
CA GLN A 161 14.15 -4.40 -5.88
C GLN A 161 13.80 -4.16 -7.35
N PHE A 162 13.08 -3.07 -7.66
CA PHE A 162 12.75 -2.74 -9.04
C PHE A 162 13.99 -2.25 -9.82
N LEU A 163 14.86 -1.45 -9.20
CA LEU A 163 16.13 -1.07 -9.80
C LEU A 163 17.03 -2.27 -10.05
N SER A 164 17.03 -3.27 -9.17
CA SER A 164 17.76 -4.52 -9.39
C SER A 164 17.07 -5.43 -10.42
N SER A 165 15.75 -5.54 -10.42
CA SER A 165 15.01 -6.37 -11.38
C SER A 165 14.90 -5.74 -12.76
N SER A 166 14.88 -4.41 -12.88
CA SER A 166 14.98 -3.74 -14.18
C SER A 166 16.38 -3.83 -14.79
N SER A 167 17.41 -4.09 -13.96
CA SER A 167 18.74 -4.42 -14.45
C SER A 167 18.87 -5.89 -14.90
N SER A 168 18.03 -6.79 -14.39
CA SER A 168 18.06 -8.23 -14.74
C SER A 168 17.15 -8.59 -15.92
N SER A 169 16.24 -7.73 -16.34
CA SER A 169 15.45 -7.96 -17.57
C SER A 169 16.19 -7.58 -18.86
N SER A 170 17.30 -6.87 -18.77
CA SER A 170 18.29 -6.77 -19.83
C SER A 170 19.40 -7.78 -19.50
N SER A 171 19.41 -8.92 -20.16
CA SER A 171 20.43 -9.97 -20.04
C SER A 171 21.81 -9.56 -20.59
N SER A 172 22.17 -8.30 -20.48
CA SER A 172 23.50 -7.76 -20.72
C SER A 172 24.01 -7.15 -19.43
N SER A 173 25.12 -7.71 -18.95
CA SER A 173 25.90 -7.24 -17.81
C SER A 173 26.61 -5.90 -18.04
N ASP A 174 26.14 -5.09 -18.98
CA ASP A 174 26.71 -3.78 -19.26
C ASP A 174 26.21 -2.73 -18.27
N PRO A 175 27.13 -1.94 -17.69
CA PRO A 175 26.76 -0.82 -16.85
C PRO A 175 25.90 0.16 -17.64
N ARG A 176 24.84 0.69 -17.03
CA ARG A 176 23.93 1.63 -17.69
C ARG A 176 24.73 2.78 -18.29
N PRO A 177 24.44 3.18 -19.54
CA PRO A 177 25.14 4.30 -20.18
C PRO A 177 24.91 5.58 -19.36
N TRP A 178 25.97 6.37 -19.21
CA TRP A 178 25.87 7.68 -18.53
C TRP A 178 24.98 8.65 -19.32
N LEU A 179 25.05 8.59 -20.64
CA LEU A 179 24.35 9.46 -21.58
C LEU A 179 23.34 8.64 -22.39
N GLY A 180 22.26 9.29 -22.80
CA GLY A 180 21.19 8.67 -23.58
C GLY A 180 19.83 8.74 -22.87
N LEU A 181 18.78 8.29 -23.54
CA LEU A 181 17.41 8.36 -23.04
C LEU A 181 17.18 7.43 -21.81
N ASP A 182 17.96 6.36 -21.69
CA ASP A 182 17.97 5.49 -20.50
C ASP A 182 19.14 5.81 -19.56
N GLY A 183 19.85 6.92 -19.80
CA GLY A 183 21.06 7.30 -19.10
C GLY A 183 20.81 7.76 -17.66
N ILE A 184 21.85 7.59 -16.84
CA ILE A 184 21.85 8.02 -15.43
C ILE A 184 21.65 9.54 -15.34
N VAL A 185 22.18 10.32 -16.28
CA VAL A 185 22.08 11.79 -16.31
C VAL A 185 20.63 12.25 -16.42
N LEU A 186 19.82 11.60 -17.29
CA LEU A 186 18.40 11.91 -17.40
C LEU A 186 17.63 11.56 -16.12
N ALA A 187 17.92 10.41 -15.52
CA ALA A 187 17.32 10.02 -14.25
C ALA A 187 17.69 10.99 -13.12
N LEU A 188 18.96 11.37 -12.99
CA LEU A 188 19.42 12.33 -11.99
C LEU A 188 18.83 13.73 -12.20
N SER A 189 18.71 14.19 -13.45
CA SER A 189 18.07 15.48 -13.76
C SER A 189 16.60 15.49 -13.40
N ALA A 190 15.86 14.41 -13.70
CA ALA A 190 14.47 14.24 -13.29
C ALA A 190 14.34 14.16 -11.76
N LEU A 191 15.24 13.43 -11.08
CA LEU A 191 15.29 13.36 -9.61
C LEU A 191 15.52 14.74 -9.02
N LEU A 192 16.52 15.48 -9.50
CA LEU A 192 16.85 16.83 -9.01
C LEU A 192 15.67 17.80 -9.24
N PHE A 193 15.05 17.75 -10.41
CA PHE A 193 13.88 18.56 -10.72
C PHE A 193 12.72 18.26 -9.74
N LEU A 194 12.42 17.00 -9.49
CA LEU A 194 11.37 16.61 -8.53
C LEU A 194 11.73 17.02 -7.09
N LEU A 195 12.99 16.86 -6.67
CA LEU A 195 13.43 17.30 -5.34
C LEU A 195 13.32 18.81 -5.16
N LEU A 196 13.68 19.59 -6.18
CA LEU A 196 13.60 21.05 -6.13
C LEU A 196 12.15 21.56 -6.10
N THR A 197 11.25 20.88 -6.79
CA THR A 197 9.85 21.29 -6.91
C THR A 197 8.96 20.77 -5.78
N THR A 198 9.19 19.53 -5.34
CA THR A 198 8.34 18.84 -4.34
C THR A 198 8.93 18.91 -2.92
N GLY A 199 10.24 19.16 -2.78
CA GLY A 199 10.92 19.21 -1.47
C GLY A 199 11.11 17.82 -0.84
N ALA A 200 11.63 17.81 0.40
CA ALA A 200 11.95 16.58 1.14
C ALA A 200 10.78 15.98 1.93
N GLY A 201 9.70 16.73 2.20
CA GLY A 201 8.54 16.29 2.98
C GLY A 201 7.36 17.24 2.86
N ALA A 202 6.18 16.75 3.13
CA ALA A 202 4.96 17.55 3.23
C ALA A 202 4.85 18.15 4.64
N ASP A 203 5.72 19.10 4.97
CA ASP A 203 5.64 19.89 6.22
C ASP A 203 4.70 21.09 6.07
N ASP A 204 3.69 21.00 5.18
CA ASP A 204 2.80 22.12 4.89
C ASP A 204 1.73 22.37 5.99
N ASP A 205 1.59 21.46 6.96
CA ASP A 205 0.53 21.57 7.99
C ASP A 205 1.00 22.21 9.31
N ASP A 206 2.30 22.39 9.55
CA ASP A 206 2.82 22.95 10.82
C ASP A 206 2.93 24.50 10.82
N ASP A 207 2.87 25.14 9.65
CA ASP A 207 2.99 26.62 9.56
C ASP A 207 1.71 27.38 10.02
N SER A 208 0.61 26.67 10.25
CA SER A 208 -0.63 27.28 10.76
C SER A 208 -0.67 27.38 12.29
N ARG A 209 0.30 26.77 13.01
CA ARG A 209 0.34 26.78 14.50
C ARG A 209 1.39 27.73 15.10
N SER A 210 2.39 28.13 14.36
CA SER A 210 3.38 29.10 14.85
C SER A 210 3.10 30.50 14.32
N GLY A 211 2.50 31.34 15.17
CA GLY A 211 2.20 32.76 14.89
C GLY A 211 3.44 33.68 14.83
N ASP A 212 4.55 33.21 14.25
CA ASP A 212 5.76 34.05 14.12
C ASP A 212 5.85 34.70 12.75
N SER A 213 5.65 36.00 12.75
CA SER A 213 5.55 36.92 11.59
C SER A 213 6.85 37.16 10.83
N ARG A 214 7.97 36.50 11.18
CA ARG A 214 9.31 36.75 10.55
C ARG A 214 9.59 35.92 9.30
N GLY A 215 8.72 34.97 8.93
CA GLY A 215 8.92 34.04 7.80
C GLY A 215 8.25 34.42 6.47
N ARG A 216 7.61 35.59 6.34
CA ARG A 216 6.74 35.96 5.18
C ARG A 216 7.39 35.94 3.79
N GLY A 217 8.72 36.01 3.68
CA GLY A 217 9.43 36.00 2.39
C GLY A 217 9.74 34.60 1.86
N ARG A 218 9.95 33.63 2.76
CA ARG A 218 10.36 32.26 2.40
C ARG A 218 9.16 31.36 2.00
N GLY A 219 7.97 31.66 2.55
CA GLY A 219 6.73 30.90 2.25
C GLY A 219 6.16 31.16 0.85
N ARG A 220 6.44 32.31 0.25
CA ARG A 220 5.89 32.68 -1.08
C ARG A 220 6.54 31.91 -2.23
N GLY A 221 7.84 31.66 -2.14
CA GLY A 221 8.57 30.83 -3.12
C GLY A 221 8.17 29.35 -3.01
N ARG A 222 8.02 28.82 -1.80
CA ARG A 222 7.57 27.43 -1.56
C ARG A 222 6.15 27.18 -2.08
N ARG A 223 5.21 28.12 -1.86
CA ARG A 223 3.83 28.03 -2.39
C ARG A 223 3.77 28.10 -3.91
N ALA A 224 4.65 28.84 -4.56
CA ALA A 224 4.72 28.89 -6.02
C ALA A 224 5.25 27.56 -6.62
N CYS A 225 6.23 26.91 -5.99
CA CYS A 225 6.74 25.61 -6.42
C CYS A 225 5.73 24.48 -6.17
N ALA A 226 4.92 24.52 -5.11
CA ALA A 226 3.88 23.53 -4.83
C ALA A 226 2.73 23.54 -5.86
N LEU A 227 2.59 24.60 -6.64
CA LEU A 227 1.59 24.69 -7.73
C LEU A 227 2.03 24.01 -9.03
N ILE A 228 3.31 23.62 -9.16
CA ILE A 228 3.83 23.00 -10.36
C ILE A 228 3.53 21.49 -10.32
N PRO A 229 2.78 20.93 -11.29
CA PRO A 229 2.53 19.48 -11.36
C PRO A 229 3.78 18.75 -11.87
N SER A 230 4.83 18.73 -11.05
CA SER A 230 6.18 18.30 -11.41
C SER A 230 6.22 16.84 -11.90
N ALA A 231 5.49 15.94 -11.25
CA ALA A 231 5.41 14.54 -11.68
C ALA A 231 4.75 14.42 -13.07
N LEU A 232 3.71 15.21 -13.33
CA LEU A 232 3.04 15.25 -14.65
C LEU A 232 4.01 15.74 -15.72
N ILE A 233 4.78 16.80 -15.45
CA ILE A 233 5.76 17.34 -16.38
C ILE A 233 6.83 16.29 -16.72
N VAL A 234 7.38 15.62 -15.70
CA VAL A 234 8.38 14.56 -15.89
C VAL A 234 7.80 13.38 -16.67
N PHE A 235 6.55 13.00 -16.38
CA PHE A 235 5.86 11.93 -17.11
C PHE A 235 5.62 12.30 -18.59
N LEU A 236 5.12 13.51 -18.87
CA LEU A 236 4.89 13.98 -20.23
C LEU A 236 6.20 14.13 -21.01
N LEU A 237 7.27 14.55 -20.34
CA LEU A 237 8.62 14.55 -20.93
C LEU A 237 9.02 13.12 -21.31
N GLY A 238 8.85 12.15 -20.43
CA GLY A 238 9.12 10.73 -20.73
C GLY A 238 8.32 10.23 -21.92
N LEU A 239 7.04 10.59 -21.98
CA LEU A 239 6.16 10.23 -23.11
C LEU A 239 6.63 10.88 -24.42
N ALA A 240 7.03 12.16 -24.40
CA ALA A 240 7.58 12.83 -25.57
C ALA A 240 8.88 12.17 -26.05
N LEU A 241 9.75 11.77 -25.12
CA LEU A 241 11.00 11.08 -25.43
C LEU A 241 10.79 9.70 -26.08
N CYS A 242 9.65 9.02 -25.84
CA CYS A 242 9.29 7.79 -26.57
C CYS A 242 9.24 8.01 -28.06
N PHE A 243 8.61 9.12 -28.50
CA PHE A 243 8.49 9.45 -29.93
C PHE A 243 9.79 9.96 -30.54
N VAL A 244 10.67 10.56 -29.75
CA VAL A 244 12.02 10.94 -30.18
C VAL A 244 12.88 9.70 -30.37
N ARG A 245 12.71 8.69 -29.52
CA ARG A 245 13.47 7.44 -29.54
C ARG A 245 13.15 6.60 -30.79
N ASP A 246 11.85 6.43 -31.04
CA ASP A 246 11.36 5.70 -32.20
C ASP A 246 10.13 6.39 -32.84
N PRO A 247 10.33 7.26 -33.84
CA PRO A 247 9.23 7.90 -34.57
C PRO A 247 8.31 6.92 -35.29
N SER A 248 8.83 5.72 -35.67
CA SER A 248 8.07 4.72 -36.42
C SER A 248 6.93 4.10 -35.62
N VAL A 249 6.96 4.21 -34.27
CA VAL A 249 5.89 3.75 -33.37
C VAL A 249 4.54 4.32 -33.78
N LEU A 250 4.49 5.60 -34.21
CA LEU A 250 3.26 6.26 -34.65
C LEU A 250 2.58 5.56 -35.82
N ALA A 251 3.38 5.09 -36.77
CA ALA A 251 2.88 4.41 -37.97
C ALA A 251 2.38 2.97 -37.66
N GLN A 252 2.84 2.39 -36.59
CA GLN A 252 2.50 1.01 -36.19
C GLN A 252 1.34 0.91 -35.19
N ILE A 253 0.84 2.04 -34.69
CA ILE A 253 -0.28 2.08 -33.75
C ILE A 253 -1.56 1.74 -34.50
N LYS A 254 -2.25 0.70 -34.02
CA LYS A 254 -3.61 0.39 -34.43
C LYS A 254 -4.56 1.04 -33.44
N LEU A 255 -5.45 1.88 -33.93
CA LEU A 255 -6.51 2.49 -33.13
C LEU A 255 -7.64 1.48 -32.89
N GLY A 256 -8.15 1.45 -31.68
CA GLY A 256 -9.27 0.65 -31.26
C GLY A 256 -9.04 -0.11 -29.96
N PRO A 257 -10.13 -0.47 -29.26
CA PRO A 257 -10.05 -1.22 -28.01
C PRO A 257 -9.61 -2.66 -28.27
N SER A 258 -9.01 -3.28 -27.25
CA SER A 258 -8.74 -4.71 -27.26
C SER A 258 -10.04 -5.51 -27.15
N PRO A 259 -10.16 -6.64 -27.88
CA PRO A 259 -11.31 -7.51 -27.79
C PRO A 259 -11.35 -8.18 -26.40
N LEU A 260 -12.47 -8.05 -25.70
CA LEU A 260 -12.69 -8.77 -24.44
C LEU A 260 -12.80 -10.26 -24.71
N ARG A 261 -11.97 -11.04 -24.03
CA ARG A 261 -11.97 -12.52 -24.15
C ARG A 261 -12.08 -13.13 -22.75
N VAL A 262 -12.97 -14.10 -22.62
CA VAL A 262 -13.06 -14.88 -21.37
C VAL A 262 -11.90 -15.87 -21.32
N VAL A 263 -11.14 -15.83 -20.24
CA VAL A 263 -10.03 -16.74 -19.99
C VAL A 263 -10.57 -18.10 -19.56
N ARG A 264 -10.14 -19.16 -20.24
CA ARG A 264 -10.46 -20.53 -19.85
C ARG A 264 -9.39 -20.98 -18.86
N ILE A 265 -9.79 -21.20 -17.62
CA ILE A 265 -8.90 -21.64 -16.54
C ILE A 265 -9.11 -23.16 -16.36
N THR A 266 -8.05 -23.93 -16.57
CA THR A 266 -8.06 -25.37 -16.29
C THR A 266 -7.75 -25.64 -14.82
N TRP A 267 -7.99 -26.87 -14.36
CA TRP A 267 -7.65 -27.24 -12.99
C TRP A 267 -6.14 -27.20 -12.71
N ASP A 268 -5.33 -27.49 -13.71
CA ASP A 268 -3.86 -27.41 -13.60
C ASP A 268 -3.37 -25.97 -13.55
N ASP A 269 -3.98 -25.06 -14.33
CA ASP A 269 -3.72 -23.61 -14.21
C ASP A 269 -4.08 -23.11 -12.81
N PHE A 270 -5.22 -23.59 -12.26
CA PHE A 270 -5.65 -23.21 -10.92
C PHE A 270 -4.64 -23.67 -9.86
N LYS A 271 -4.22 -24.95 -9.90
CA LYS A 271 -3.18 -25.44 -8.97
C LYS A 271 -1.90 -24.65 -9.10
N LEU A 272 -1.42 -24.45 -10.33
CA LEU A 272 -0.19 -23.71 -10.60
C LEU A 272 -0.26 -22.28 -10.06
N GLY A 273 -1.32 -21.56 -10.37
CA GLY A 273 -1.54 -20.18 -9.92
C GLY A 273 -1.69 -20.08 -8.39
N PHE A 274 -2.47 -20.99 -7.80
CA PHE A 274 -2.71 -21.00 -6.37
C PHE A 274 -1.42 -21.21 -5.56
N PHE A 275 -0.70 -22.28 -5.83
CA PHE A 275 0.48 -22.64 -5.03
C PHE A 275 1.67 -21.71 -5.29
N ARG A 276 1.92 -21.33 -6.54
CA ARG A 276 3.09 -20.50 -6.85
C ARG A 276 2.88 -19.02 -6.62
N ALA A 277 1.69 -18.49 -6.87
CA ALA A 277 1.47 -17.05 -6.90
C ALA A 277 0.44 -16.54 -5.87
N ALA A 278 -0.68 -17.26 -5.61
CA ALA A 278 -1.69 -16.79 -4.68
C ALA A 278 -1.23 -16.88 -3.22
N ILE A 279 -0.60 -17.98 -2.82
CA ILE A 279 -0.12 -18.17 -1.44
C ILE A 279 0.85 -17.05 -1.02
N PRO A 280 1.91 -16.71 -1.78
CA PRO A 280 2.80 -15.60 -1.39
C PRO A 280 2.14 -14.22 -1.50
N GLN A 281 1.12 -14.06 -2.35
CA GLN A 281 0.42 -12.79 -2.50
C GLN A 281 -0.56 -12.50 -1.37
N LEU A 282 -1.20 -13.51 -0.78
CA LEU A 282 -2.25 -13.32 0.21
C LEU A 282 -1.80 -12.51 1.45
N PRO A 283 -0.68 -12.86 2.12
CA PRO A 283 -0.16 -12.06 3.22
C PRO A 283 0.16 -10.62 2.80
N LEU A 284 0.77 -10.46 1.63
CA LEU A 284 1.10 -9.13 1.10
C LEU A 284 -0.16 -8.30 0.84
N SER A 285 -1.22 -8.91 0.31
CA SER A 285 -2.49 -8.21 0.09
C SER A 285 -3.15 -7.79 1.40
N ILE A 286 -3.16 -8.65 2.42
CA ILE A 286 -3.72 -8.33 3.74
C ILE A 286 -2.94 -7.16 4.37
N LEU A 287 -1.62 -7.26 4.41
CA LEU A 287 -0.78 -6.27 5.09
C LEU A 287 -0.69 -4.95 4.33
N ASN A 288 -0.28 -4.99 3.06
CA ASN A 288 -0.04 -3.78 2.28
C ASN A 288 -1.33 -3.17 1.74
N SER A 289 -2.24 -4.00 1.22
CA SER A 289 -3.40 -3.48 0.47
C SER A 289 -4.64 -3.28 1.32
N VAL A 290 -4.66 -3.78 2.55
CA VAL A 290 -5.76 -3.55 3.48
C VAL A 290 -5.26 -2.79 4.71
N ILE A 291 -4.37 -3.38 5.51
CA ILE A 291 -3.96 -2.79 6.79
C ILE A 291 -3.16 -1.50 6.57
N ALA A 292 -2.09 -1.54 5.77
CA ALA A 292 -1.23 -0.38 5.53
C ALA A 292 -1.97 0.76 4.81
N VAL A 293 -2.86 0.44 3.85
CA VAL A 293 -3.68 1.46 3.17
C VAL A 293 -4.63 2.13 4.14
N CYS A 294 -5.31 1.38 5.01
CA CYS A 294 -6.21 1.96 6.01
C CYS A 294 -5.46 2.85 7.01
N LYS A 295 -4.31 2.39 7.52
CA LYS A 295 -3.46 3.17 8.43
C LYS A 295 -2.98 4.45 7.73
N LEU A 296 -2.34 4.32 6.57
CA LEU A 296 -1.81 5.47 5.83
C LEU A 296 -2.92 6.47 5.44
N SER A 297 -4.12 5.99 5.07
CA SER A 297 -5.25 6.88 4.79
C SER A 297 -5.73 7.63 6.03
N ALA A 298 -5.67 7.02 7.22
CA ALA A 298 -6.01 7.69 8.47
C ALA A 298 -4.95 8.75 8.85
N ASP A 299 -3.67 8.43 8.65
CA ASP A 299 -2.56 9.35 8.94
C ASP A 299 -2.55 10.56 8.00
N LEU A 300 -2.76 10.35 6.70
CA LEU A 300 -2.73 11.42 5.68
C LEU A 300 -4.03 12.23 5.62
N PHE A 301 -5.15 11.69 6.08
CA PHE A 301 -6.48 12.33 6.01
C PHE A 301 -7.23 12.21 7.34
N PRO A 302 -6.69 12.80 8.45
CA PRO A 302 -7.30 12.68 9.78
C PRO A 302 -8.69 13.34 9.85
N ASP A 303 -8.91 14.44 9.12
CA ASP A 303 -10.15 15.23 9.15
C ASP A 303 -11.23 14.71 8.19
N ARG A 304 -11.19 13.43 7.85
CA ARG A 304 -12.15 12.83 6.93
C ARG A 304 -13.55 12.76 7.57
N PRO A 305 -14.60 13.40 6.96
CA PRO A 305 -15.94 13.45 7.55
C PRO A 305 -16.64 12.08 7.64
N GLU A 306 -16.24 11.13 6.80
CA GLU A 306 -16.75 9.76 6.79
C GLU A 306 -16.07 8.87 7.84
N GLY A 307 -15.03 9.38 8.52
CA GLY A 307 -14.19 8.63 9.43
C GLY A 307 -13.12 7.79 8.71
N PRO A 308 -12.39 6.94 9.45
CA PRO A 308 -11.33 6.11 8.90
C PRO A 308 -11.87 5.11 7.87
N VAL A 309 -11.02 4.76 6.90
CA VAL A 309 -11.38 3.76 5.88
C VAL A 309 -11.48 2.39 6.52
N SER A 310 -12.60 1.71 6.27
CA SER A 310 -12.84 0.37 6.83
C SER A 310 -12.00 -0.69 6.11
N ALA A 311 -11.23 -1.46 6.88
CA ALA A 311 -10.45 -2.59 6.35
C ALA A 311 -11.34 -3.64 5.69
N ALA A 312 -12.54 -3.89 6.23
CA ALA A 312 -13.52 -4.79 5.61
C ALA A 312 -13.99 -4.28 4.25
N ALA A 313 -14.29 -2.96 4.11
CA ALA A 313 -14.71 -2.38 2.85
C ALA A 313 -13.60 -2.44 1.78
N VAL A 314 -12.36 -2.15 2.17
CA VAL A 314 -11.18 -2.26 1.29
C VAL A 314 -11.01 -3.72 0.83
N SER A 315 -11.07 -4.67 1.75
CA SER A 315 -10.90 -6.09 1.47
C SER A 315 -11.98 -6.62 0.51
N VAL A 316 -13.26 -6.26 0.77
CA VAL A 316 -14.38 -6.61 -0.12
C VAL A 316 -14.20 -5.97 -1.50
N SER A 317 -13.78 -4.71 -1.59
CA SER A 317 -13.59 -4.03 -2.87
C SER A 317 -12.50 -4.70 -3.72
N VAL A 318 -11.35 -5.05 -3.11
CA VAL A 318 -10.28 -5.79 -3.80
C VAL A 318 -10.77 -7.15 -4.27
N GLY A 319 -11.49 -7.87 -3.41
CA GLY A 319 -12.08 -9.17 -3.75
C GLY A 319 -13.04 -9.06 -4.94
N ALA A 320 -14.01 -8.13 -4.87
CA ALA A 320 -15.02 -7.97 -5.92
C ALA A 320 -14.40 -7.57 -7.27
N MET A 321 -13.44 -6.64 -7.31
CA MET A 321 -12.76 -6.24 -8.53
C MET A 321 -12.11 -7.43 -9.25
N ASN A 322 -11.37 -8.25 -8.52
CA ASN A 322 -10.66 -9.38 -9.12
C ASN A 322 -11.55 -10.57 -9.44
N LEU A 323 -12.62 -10.83 -8.65
CA LEU A 323 -13.62 -11.84 -8.95
C LEU A 323 -14.32 -11.57 -10.29
N VAL A 324 -14.40 -10.32 -10.72
CA VAL A 324 -14.94 -9.95 -12.03
C VAL A 324 -13.85 -9.94 -13.10
N GLY A 325 -12.79 -9.17 -12.90
CA GLY A 325 -11.82 -8.85 -13.96
C GLY A 325 -10.93 -10.00 -14.37
N CYS A 326 -10.54 -10.88 -13.45
CA CYS A 326 -9.63 -11.97 -13.78
C CYS A 326 -10.23 -12.96 -14.80
N TRP A 327 -11.57 -13.08 -14.87
CA TRP A 327 -12.22 -13.89 -15.91
C TRP A 327 -12.03 -13.32 -17.32
N PHE A 328 -11.83 -12.02 -17.44
CA PHE A 328 -11.60 -11.35 -18.73
C PHE A 328 -10.12 -11.13 -19.03
N GLY A 329 -9.22 -11.75 -18.26
CA GLY A 329 -7.78 -11.58 -18.44
C GLY A 329 -7.25 -10.22 -17.97
N ALA A 330 -8.01 -9.50 -17.14
CA ALA A 330 -7.49 -8.31 -16.48
C ALA A 330 -6.36 -8.71 -15.51
N VAL A 331 -5.40 -7.82 -15.35
CA VAL A 331 -4.33 -8.02 -14.36
C VAL A 331 -4.92 -8.09 -12.95
N PRO A 332 -4.53 -9.07 -12.11
CA PRO A 332 -4.93 -9.08 -10.71
C PRO A 332 -4.46 -7.82 -9.99
N VAL A 333 -5.39 -7.16 -9.28
CA VAL A 333 -5.17 -5.83 -8.71
C VAL A 333 -5.51 -5.75 -7.22
N CYS A 334 -4.93 -4.76 -6.55
CA CYS A 334 -5.24 -4.44 -5.17
C CYS A 334 -5.08 -2.93 -4.93
N HIS A 335 -5.56 -2.43 -3.80
CA HIS A 335 -5.24 -1.06 -3.37
C HIS A 335 -3.80 -1.02 -2.88
N GLY A 336 -2.99 -0.12 -3.43
CA GLY A 336 -1.58 -0.02 -3.06
C GLY A 336 -1.33 1.12 -2.09
N ALA A 337 -0.79 0.83 -0.90
CA ALA A 337 -0.33 1.88 0.02
C ALA A 337 0.71 2.78 -0.65
N GLY A 338 1.65 2.21 -1.43
CA GLY A 338 2.61 3.00 -2.19
C GLY A 338 1.98 3.89 -3.26
N GLY A 339 0.85 3.47 -3.86
CA GLY A 339 0.10 4.31 -4.80
C GLY A 339 -0.59 5.48 -4.12
N LEU A 340 -1.20 5.25 -2.95
CA LEU A 340 -1.76 6.31 -2.10
C LEU A 340 -0.67 7.31 -1.71
N ALA A 341 0.46 6.81 -1.20
CA ALA A 341 1.62 7.62 -0.84
C ALA A 341 2.14 8.46 -2.02
N GLY A 342 2.32 7.83 -3.19
CA GLY A 342 2.80 8.51 -4.39
C GLY A 342 1.83 9.58 -4.89
N GLN A 343 0.52 9.29 -4.93
CA GLN A 343 -0.47 10.28 -5.33
C GLN A 343 -0.52 11.45 -4.34
N TYR A 344 -0.49 11.17 -3.04
CA TYR A 344 -0.43 12.21 -2.01
C TYR A 344 0.81 13.07 -2.17
N ARG A 345 1.99 12.46 -2.35
CA ARG A 345 3.27 13.16 -2.52
C ARG A 345 3.26 14.15 -3.68
N PHE A 346 2.61 13.81 -4.78
CA PHE A 346 2.55 14.65 -5.97
C PHE A 346 1.29 15.53 -6.05
N GLY A 347 0.57 15.70 -4.94
CA GLY A 347 -0.48 16.69 -4.78
C GLY A 347 -1.92 16.18 -4.87
N GLY A 348 -2.14 14.87 -5.01
CA GLY A 348 -3.47 14.28 -4.91
C GLY A 348 -4.01 14.35 -3.49
N ARG A 349 -5.15 14.97 -3.30
CA ARG A 349 -5.78 15.14 -1.97
C ARG A 349 -7.21 14.63 -1.92
N SER A 350 -7.78 14.26 -3.07
CA SER A 350 -9.18 13.83 -3.19
C SER A 350 -9.32 12.63 -4.12
N GLY A 351 -10.52 12.05 -4.17
CA GLY A 351 -10.87 11.01 -5.14
C GLY A 351 -10.75 11.47 -6.60
N ALA A 352 -10.73 12.79 -6.85
CA ALA A 352 -10.56 13.34 -8.18
C ALA A 352 -9.24 12.94 -8.84
N ALA A 353 -8.14 12.83 -8.08
CA ALA A 353 -6.86 12.35 -8.63
C ALA A 353 -6.98 10.95 -9.24
N VAL A 354 -7.66 10.04 -8.54
CA VAL A 354 -7.89 8.68 -9.05
C VAL A 354 -8.86 8.67 -10.23
N LEU A 355 -9.84 9.58 -10.27
CA LEU A 355 -10.76 9.74 -11.39
C LEU A 355 -10.06 10.29 -12.63
N PHE A 356 -9.11 11.22 -12.50
CA PHE A 356 -8.26 11.68 -13.60
C PHE A 356 -7.38 10.53 -14.12
N LEU A 357 -6.81 9.75 -13.21
CA LEU A 357 -6.04 8.54 -13.58
C LEU A 357 -6.93 7.53 -14.33
N ALA A 358 -8.16 7.31 -13.84
CA ALA A 358 -9.14 6.44 -14.49
C ALA A 358 -9.48 6.92 -15.91
N ALA A 359 -9.79 8.19 -16.06
CA ALA A 359 -10.10 8.78 -17.36
C ALA A 359 -8.92 8.64 -18.35
N GLY A 360 -7.69 8.90 -17.90
CA GLY A 360 -6.48 8.71 -18.71
C GLY A 360 -6.27 7.25 -19.11
N LYS A 361 -6.35 6.31 -18.18
CA LYS A 361 -6.22 4.87 -18.47
C LYS A 361 -7.32 4.38 -19.41
N LEU A 362 -8.57 4.83 -19.21
CA LEU A 362 -9.69 4.46 -20.07
C LEU A 362 -9.50 4.98 -21.50
N LEU A 363 -9.14 6.25 -21.62
CA LEU A 363 -8.88 6.87 -22.93
C LEU A 363 -7.79 6.13 -23.68
N LEU A 364 -6.66 5.85 -23.03
CA LEU A 364 -5.53 5.12 -23.62
C LEU A 364 -5.91 3.68 -23.98
N GLY A 365 -6.67 2.99 -23.11
CA GLY A 365 -7.12 1.62 -23.36
C GLY A 365 -8.11 1.49 -24.50
N LEU A 366 -9.01 2.47 -24.66
CA LEU A 366 -10.00 2.49 -25.75
C LEU A 366 -9.39 2.94 -27.09
N LEU A 367 -8.50 3.93 -27.05
CA LEU A 367 -7.88 4.46 -28.27
C LEU A 367 -6.83 3.52 -28.84
N PHE A 368 -5.94 2.99 -28.00
CA PHE A 368 -4.75 2.26 -28.45
C PHE A 368 -4.79 0.77 -28.16
N GLY A 369 -5.64 0.33 -27.23
CA GLY A 369 -5.75 -1.08 -26.84
C GLY A 369 -4.39 -1.73 -26.59
N ALA A 370 -4.15 -2.91 -27.16
CA ALA A 370 -2.89 -3.63 -27.04
C ALA A 370 -1.70 -2.91 -27.71
N SER A 371 -1.95 -2.00 -28.66
CA SER A 371 -0.87 -1.28 -29.37
C SER A 371 -0.10 -0.34 -28.45
N PHE A 372 -0.69 0.08 -27.33
CA PHE A 372 -0.03 0.96 -26.36
C PHE A 372 1.25 0.37 -25.73
N VAL A 373 1.38 -0.96 -25.69
CA VAL A 373 2.62 -1.65 -25.28
C VAL A 373 3.83 -1.14 -26.07
N ARG A 374 3.67 -0.83 -27.34
CA ARG A 374 4.78 -0.36 -28.18
C ARG A 374 5.30 0.99 -27.74
N ILE A 375 4.40 1.90 -27.36
CA ILE A 375 4.79 3.22 -26.82
C ILE A 375 5.49 3.04 -25.47
N LEU A 376 4.93 2.21 -24.59
CA LEU A 376 5.49 2.01 -23.25
C LEU A 376 6.85 1.29 -23.27
N ARG A 377 7.13 0.48 -24.27
CA ARG A 377 8.43 -0.18 -24.43
C ARG A 377 9.55 0.84 -24.61
N GLU A 378 9.26 1.94 -25.29
CA GLU A 378 10.23 3.01 -25.57
C GLU A 378 10.33 4.04 -24.43
N PHE A 379 9.52 3.89 -23.35
CA PHE A 379 9.51 4.84 -22.26
C PHE A 379 10.82 4.79 -21.46
N PRO A 380 11.46 5.95 -21.16
CA PRO A 380 12.72 5.98 -20.42
C PRO A 380 12.59 5.37 -19.02
N VAL A 381 13.28 4.27 -18.80
CA VAL A 381 13.23 3.50 -17.55
C VAL A 381 13.70 4.34 -16.35
N GLY A 382 14.65 5.25 -16.56
CA GLY A 382 15.15 6.17 -15.54
C GLY A 382 14.05 7.06 -14.95
N ILE A 383 13.16 7.59 -15.79
CA ILE A 383 12.03 8.43 -15.37
C ILE A 383 11.05 7.61 -14.51
N LEU A 384 10.68 6.40 -14.95
CA LEU A 384 9.82 5.51 -14.16
C LEU A 384 10.43 5.16 -12.81
N GLY A 385 11.75 4.89 -12.81
CA GLY A 385 12.50 4.60 -11.58
C GLY A 385 12.48 5.74 -10.57
N VAL A 386 12.58 6.99 -11.04
CA VAL A 386 12.52 8.17 -10.17
C VAL A 386 11.12 8.37 -9.58
N LEU A 387 10.06 8.25 -10.37
CA LEU A 387 8.68 8.31 -9.86
C LEU A 387 8.40 7.21 -8.81
N LEU A 388 8.91 6.01 -9.07
CA LEU A 388 8.79 4.88 -8.15
C LEU A 388 9.59 5.12 -6.86
N LEU A 389 10.78 5.74 -6.95
CA LEU A 389 11.62 6.07 -5.80
C LEU A 389 10.89 7.01 -4.83
N PHE A 390 10.25 8.06 -5.33
CA PHE A 390 9.46 8.96 -4.47
C PHE A 390 8.31 8.24 -3.78
N SER A 391 7.56 7.40 -4.50
CA SER A 391 6.50 6.58 -3.90
C SER A 391 7.03 5.64 -2.82
N GLY A 392 8.23 5.08 -3.03
CA GLY A 392 8.90 4.20 -2.07
C GLY A 392 9.38 4.94 -0.82
N ILE A 393 9.94 6.15 -0.97
CA ILE A 393 10.38 6.99 0.15
C ILE A 393 9.17 7.35 1.02
N GLU A 394 8.07 7.80 0.41
CA GLU A 394 6.86 8.16 1.16
C GLU A 394 6.27 6.96 1.92
N LEU A 395 6.27 5.78 1.30
CA LEU A 395 5.84 4.56 1.97
C LEU A 395 6.79 4.17 3.12
N ALA A 396 8.10 4.39 2.98
CA ALA A 396 9.07 4.14 4.04
C ALA A 396 8.89 5.12 5.22
N MET A 397 8.47 6.36 4.95
CA MET A 397 8.16 7.34 5.99
C MET A 397 6.99 6.90 6.89
N ALA A 398 6.10 6.04 6.43
CA ALA A 398 5.05 5.43 7.27
C ALA A 398 5.61 4.53 8.39
N ALA A 399 6.88 4.11 8.30
CA ALA A 399 7.56 3.32 9.33
C ALA A 399 8.20 4.18 10.44
N ARG A 400 8.19 5.51 10.32
CA ARG A 400 8.80 6.44 11.30
C ARG A 400 8.21 6.35 12.71
N ASP A 401 6.95 5.93 12.82
CA ASP A 401 6.23 5.83 14.10
C ASP A 401 6.66 4.61 14.94
N VAL A 402 7.54 3.76 14.42
CA VAL A 402 8.07 2.60 15.15
C VAL A 402 9.10 3.08 16.19
N SER A 403 8.71 3.07 17.46
CA SER A 403 9.53 3.55 18.57
C SER A 403 10.12 2.43 19.44
N GLY A 404 9.54 1.24 19.40
CA GLY A 404 9.96 0.06 20.17
C GLY A 404 11.23 -0.58 19.57
N LYS A 405 12.24 -0.90 20.42
CA LYS A 405 13.45 -1.59 19.95
C LYS A 405 13.15 -2.97 19.34
N GLU A 406 12.19 -3.70 19.92
CA GLU A 406 11.77 -5.01 19.42
C GLU A 406 11.01 -4.89 18.09
N GLU A 407 10.13 -3.90 18.00
CA GLU A 407 9.40 -3.61 16.76
C GLU A 407 10.35 -3.22 15.63
N ALA A 408 11.32 -2.35 15.92
CA ALA A 408 12.36 -1.95 14.96
C ALA A 408 13.21 -3.16 14.53
N PHE A 409 13.55 -4.06 15.45
CA PHE A 409 14.30 -5.28 15.13
C PHE A 409 13.50 -6.21 14.20
N VAL A 410 12.22 -6.47 14.51
CA VAL A 410 11.33 -7.27 13.66
C VAL A 410 11.21 -6.64 12.27
N MET A 411 11.01 -5.32 12.20
CA MET A 411 10.91 -4.58 10.94
C MET A 411 12.19 -4.72 10.08
N LEU A 412 13.35 -4.52 10.67
CA LEU A 412 14.64 -4.65 9.96
C LEU A 412 14.90 -6.09 9.51
N ALA A 413 14.57 -7.08 10.35
CA ALA A 413 14.69 -8.49 9.99
C ALA A 413 13.79 -8.86 8.80
N CYS A 414 12.53 -8.41 8.80
CA CYS A 414 11.63 -8.56 7.66
C CYS A 414 12.22 -7.93 6.40
N ALA A 415 12.68 -6.68 6.48
CA ALA A 415 13.24 -5.96 5.35
C ALA A 415 14.47 -6.67 4.77
N ALA A 416 15.40 -7.06 5.63
CA ALA A 416 16.61 -7.77 5.23
C ALA A 416 16.29 -9.09 4.53
N MET A 417 15.39 -9.91 5.09
CA MET A 417 14.99 -11.19 4.49
C MET A 417 14.22 -11.00 3.17
N SER A 418 13.39 -9.97 3.07
CA SER A 418 12.70 -9.65 1.81
C SER A 418 13.66 -9.27 0.70
N MET A 419 14.78 -8.62 1.02
CA MET A 419 15.82 -8.23 0.05
C MET A 419 16.76 -9.39 -0.28
N ALA A 420 17.09 -10.21 0.71
CA ALA A 420 18.06 -11.30 0.57
C ALA A 420 17.48 -12.55 -0.12
N SER A 421 16.16 -12.75 -0.06
CA SER A 421 15.53 -13.98 -0.55
C SER A 421 14.92 -13.81 -1.93
N SER A 422 14.98 -14.86 -2.75
CA SER A 422 14.27 -14.95 -4.02
C SER A 422 12.73 -14.94 -3.85
N GLY A 423 12.23 -15.27 -2.67
CA GLY A 423 10.81 -15.20 -2.30
C GLY A 423 10.31 -13.78 -1.97
N GLY A 424 11.20 -12.78 -1.94
CA GLY A 424 10.86 -11.37 -1.74
C GLY A 424 10.05 -11.12 -0.47
N ALA A 425 9.02 -10.29 -0.59
CA ALA A 425 8.18 -9.86 0.54
C ALA A 425 7.49 -11.00 1.30
N ALA A 426 7.17 -12.13 0.65
CA ALA A 426 6.56 -13.27 1.31
C ALA A 426 7.51 -13.92 2.32
N MET A 427 8.79 -14.11 1.93
CA MET A 427 9.81 -14.64 2.84
C MET A 427 10.13 -13.66 3.97
N GLY A 428 10.17 -12.38 3.67
CA GLY A 428 10.31 -11.34 4.70
C GLY A 428 9.19 -11.38 5.72
N PHE A 429 7.93 -11.53 5.27
CA PHE A 429 6.79 -11.68 6.16
C PHE A 429 6.88 -12.90 7.06
N ILE A 430 7.19 -14.08 6.49
CA ILE A 430 7.32 -15.33 7.26
C ILE A 430 8.44 -15.19 8.30
N CYS A 431 9.59 -14.67 7.91
CA CYS A 431 10.70 -14.42 8.80
C CYS A 431 10.33 -13.45 9.93
N GLY A 432 9.71 -12.32 9.59
CA GLY A 432 9.28 -11.35 10.59
C GLY A 432 8.24 -11.89 11.56
N LEU A 433 7.29 -12.67 11.05
CA LEU A 433 6.33 -13.36 11.91
C LEU A 433 7.01 -14.35 12.85
N ALA A 434 7.96 -15.14 12.33
CA ALA A 434 8.73 -16.09 13.14
C ALA A 434 9.52 -15.36 14.23
N VAL A 435 10.24 -14.28 13.88
CA VAL A 435 10.97 -13.44 14.85
C VAL A 435 10.02 -12.86 15.90
N PHE A 436 8.89 -12.31 15.48
CA PHE A 436 7.90 -11.75 16.39
C PHE A 436 7.36 -12.81 17.37
N VAL A 437 7.01 -14.01 16.87
CA VAL A 437 6.53 -15.11 17.70
C VAL A 437 7.62 -15.56 18.69
N VAL A 438 8.87 -15.69 18.25
CA VAL A 438 10.00 -16.08 19.13
C VAL A 438 10.21 -15.04 20.24
N LEU A 439 10.15 -13.75 19.92
CA LEU A 439 10.27 -12.69 20.92
C LEU A 439 9.10 -12.74 21.91
N ARG A 440 7.88 -12.95 21.48
CA ARG A 440 6.70 -13.08 22.35
C ARG A 440 6.75 -14.35 23.19
N VAL A 441 7.18 -15.47 22.64
CA VAL A 441 7.37 -16.73 23.39
C VAL A 441 8.44 -16.57 24.48
N ARG A 442 9.47 -15.77 24.24
CA ARG A 442 10.51 -15.45 25.22
C ARG A 442 9.97 -14.63 26.40
N GLU A 443 8.96 -13.76 26.19
CA GLU A 443 8.33 -12.95 27.23
C GLU A 443 7.37 -13.74 28.12
N VAL A 444 6.92 -14.92 27.68
CA VAL A 444 6.02 -15.78 28.46
C VAL A 444 6.78 -16.35 29.66
N ASP A 445 6.26 -16.10 30.86
CA ASP A 445 6.76 -16.73 32.08
C ASP A 445 6.34 -18.21 32.11
N TRP A 446 7.17 -19.04 31.49
CA TRP A 446 6.95 -20.48 31.39
C TRP A 446 6.85 -21.16 32.76
N LEU A 447 7.52 -20.62 33.80
CA LEU A 447 7.47 -21.15 35.15
C LEU A 447 6.09 -20.92 35.76
N ALA A 448 5.50 -19.75 35.57
CA ALA A 448 4.13 -19.46 35.99
C ALA A 448 3.10 -20.31 35.23
N LEU A 449 3.30 -20.50 33.91
CA LEU A 449 2.42 -21.31 33.07
C LEU A 449 2.46 -22.80 33.49
N VAL A 450 3.64 -23.36 33.71
CA VAL A 450 3.83 -24.75 34.16
C VAL A 450 3.31 -24.93 35.60
N ALA A 451 3.45 -23.92 36.48
CA ALA A 451 2.91 -23.96 37.84
C ALA A 451 1.38 -23.96 37.82
N ASN A 452 0.72 -23.27 36.90
CA ASN A 452 -0.73 -23.26 36.71
C ASN A 452 -1.28 -24.53 36.02
N PHE A 453 -0.46 -25.28 35.30
CA PHE A 453 -0.81 -26.57 34.67
C PHE A 453 -0.66 -27.77 35.63
N ARG A 454 -0.72 -27.57 36.94
CA ARG A 454 -0.84 -28.69 37.87
C ARG A 454 -2.16 -29.38 37.68
N ILE A 455 -2.08 -30.55 37.05
CA ILE A 455 -3.18 -31.51 36.88
C ILE A 455 -3.87 -31.69 38.24
N PRO A 456 -5.17 -31.48 38.39
CA PRO A 456 -5.87 -31.79 39.62
C PRO A 456 -5.97 -33.33 39.71
N GLY A 457 -5.12 -33.97 40.49
CA GLY A 457 -5.22 -35.42 40.68
C GLY A 457 -4.06 -36.15 41.35
N PHE A 458 -2.92 -35.50 41.61
CA PHE A 458 -1.87 -36.16 42.39
C PHE A 458 -1.33 -35.23 43.47
N GLY A 459 -2.03 -35.15 44.59
CA GLY A 459 -1.65 -34.35 45.73
C GLY A 459 -1.77 -35.15 47.02
N GLY A 460 -0.66 -35.78 47.40
CA GLY A 460 -0.49 -36.31 48.76
C GLY A 460 -0.63 -35.19 49.80
N ARG A 461 -1.47 -35.41 50.80
CA ARG A 461 -1.59 -34.66 52.02
C ARG A 461 -0.26 -34.52 52.70
N ASN A 462 0.32 -33.34 52.73
CA ASN A 462 1.21 -32.93 53.82
C ASN A 462 1.12 -31.42 54.01
N GLY A 463 0.44 -31.02 55.07
CA GLY A 463 0.30 -29.64 55.49
C GLY A 463 1.64 -29.10 56.02
N ARG A 464 2.12 -28.03 55.40
CA ARG A 464 2.90 -27.00 56.09
C ARG A 464 2.44 -25.65 55.55
N ARG A 465 1.80 -24.88 56.45
CA ARG A 465 1.48 -23.47 56.23
C ARG A 465 2.77 -22.71 55.96
N ALA A 466 2.88 -22.06 54.83
CA ALA A 466 3.90 -21.05 54.58
C ALA A 466 3.59 -19.78 55.39
N PRO A 467 4.60 -19.10 55.96
CA PRO A 467 4.40 -17.84 56.65
C PRO A 467 4.02 -16.71 55.66
N ALA A 468 3.11 -15.83 56.14
CA ALA A 468 2.63 -14.67 55.43
C ALA A 468 3.79 -13.71 55.10
N PRO A 469 3.78 -13.03 53.92
CA PRO A 469 4.77 -12.02 53.58
C PRO A 469 4.63 -10.81 54.54
N MET A 470 5.76 -10.43 55.14
CA MET A 470 5.90 -9.24 56.01
C MET A 470 5.61 -7.98 55.18
N ALA A 471 4.72 -7.13 55.68
CA ALA A 471 4.42 -5.82 55.13
C ALA A 471 5.71 -4.94 55.10
N ALA A 472 6.02 -4.39 53.94
CA ALA A 472 7.08 -3.40 53.82
C ALA A 472 6.75 -2.12 54.55
N ALA A 473 7.69 -1.66 55.42
CA ALA A 473 7.60 -0.41 56.16
C ALA A 473 7.64 0.81 55.23
N PRO A 474 6.94 1.91 55.57
CA PRO A 474 6.93 3.12 54.79
C PRO A 474 8.29 3.83 54.85
N LYS A 475 8.81 4.28 53.68
CA LYS A 475 9.98 5.13 53.57
C LYS A 475 9.71 6.48 54.22
N ALA A 476 10.60 6.86 55.11
CA ALA A 476 10.62 8.18 55.74
C ALA A 476 10.90 9.26 54.73
N GLU A 477 10.14 10.32 54.81
CA GLU A 477 10.24 11.58 54.09
C GLU A 477 11.45 12.37 54.67
N GLU A 478 12.50 12.56 53.88
CA GLU A 478 13.58 13.48 54.28
C GLU A 478 13.15 14.90 54.00
N ALA A 479 12.96 15.64 55.09
CA ALA A 479 12.74 17.07 55.09
C ALA A 479 14.05 17.79 54.75
N SER A 480 13.99 18.59 53.68
CA SER A 480 15.00 19.58 53.31
C SER A 480 14.91 20.75 54.29
N THR A 481 15.98 21.02 55.03
CA THR A 481 16.17 22.27 55.75
C THR A 481 17.29 23.05 55.04
N ASP A 482 16.95 24.32 54.80
CA ASP A 482 17.78 25.38 54.29
C ASP A 482 19.08 25.59 55.12
N ALA A 483 20.19 25.90 54.41
CA ALA A 483 21.18 26.92 54.72
C ALA A 483 22.02 27.20 53.46
#